data_b3760e1303a2513f63449ae73861755f
#
_entry.id   b3760e1303a2513f63449ae73861755f
#
_cell.length_a   1.000
_cell.length_b   1.000
_cell.length_c   1.000
_cell.angle_alpha   90.00
_cell.angle_beta   90.00
_cell.angle_gamma   90.00
#
_symmetry.space_group_name_H-M   'P 1'
#
loop_
_entity.id
_entity.type
_entity.pdbx_description
1 polymer ?
#
loop_
_entity_poly.entity_id
_entity_poly.type
_entity_poly.pdbx_seq_one_letter_code
_entity_poly.pdbx_strand_id
1 'polypeptide(L)'
;MRGQTLAIKCYQCHVGVYVYQIGNNTKQPALCSKFDWSEDYIVDCPFSTMCLKKVHKYVLNDNGDTIETVLRDCASQKYRDQVFRQGGWQEEHRIEEPYQEGCEELIPSEKATISTYCHCRGNLCNSATKESNGLHTDAMAVIFVYNALKYLNSGLIRY
;
A
#
# COMPACT_ATOMS: atom_id res chain seq x y z
N MET A 1 0.08 -30.52 8.93
CA MET A 1 1.24 -29.64 8.75
C MET A 1 0.73 -28.22 8.74
N ARG A 2 1.02 -27.42 9.76
CA ARG A 2 0.67 -25.98 9.78
C ARG A 2 1.72 -25.29 8.90
N GLY A 3 1.33 -24.86 7.70
CA GLY A 3 2.18 -24.01 6.89
C GLY A 3 2.48 -22.73 7.66
N GLN A 4 3.74 -22.52 8.00
CA GLN A 4 4.21 -21.22 8.45
C GLN A 4 4.10 -20.29 7.24
N THR A 5 3.04 -19.50 7.18
CA THR A 5 3.02 -18.34 6.30
C THR A 5 4.14 -17.42 6.77
N LEU A 6 5.18 -17.28 5.94
CA LEU A 6 6.23 -16.30 6.20
C LEU A 6 5.55 -14.93 6.33
N ALA A 7 5.80 -14.25 7.46
CA ALA A 7 5.27 -12.92 7.69
C ALA A 7 5.73 -12.00 6.57
N ILE A 8 4.79 -11.27 5.97
CA ILE A 8 5.13 -10.23 4.98
C ILE A 8 5.76 -9.04 5.71
N LYS A 9 6.69 -8.36 5.06
CA LYS A 9 7.27 -7.11 5.55
C LYS A 9 6.63 -5.93 4.86
N CYS A 10 6.22 -4.92 5.65
CA CYS A 10 5.64 -3.68 5.13
C CYS A 10 6.38 -2.48 5.70
N TYR A 11 6.30 -1.35 5.01
CA TYR A 11 6.62 -0.08 5.64
C TYR A 11 5.49 0.34 6.57
N GLN A 12 5.87 0.89 7.76
CA GLN A 12 4.93 1.42 8.75
C GLN A 12 5.33 2.83 9.13
N CYS A 13 4.41 3.77 8.96
CA CYS A 13 4.52 5.13 9.45
C CYS A 13 3.14 5.77 9.59
N HIS A 14 3.04 6.80 10.43
CA HIS A 14 1.79 7.45 10.79
C HIS A 14 1.79 8.95 10.46
N VAL A 15 0.59 9.54 10.40
CA VAL A 15 0.40 10.96 10.08
C VAL A 15 0.83 11.86 11.24
N GLY A 16 0.56 11.42 12.48
CA GLY A 16 0.80 12.19 13.70
C GLY A 16 1.63 11.44 14.72
N VAL A 17 2.17 12.19 15.67
CA VAL A 17 2.89 11.65 16.82
C VAL A 17 1.87 11.25 17.88
N TYR A 18 1.83 9.98 18.20
CA TYR A 18 1.12 9.47 19.38
C TYR A 18 2.02 8.46 20.09
N VAL A 19 1.92 8.42 21.38
CA VAL A 19 2.72 7.53 22.21
C VAL A 19 1.80 6.43 22.73
N TYR A 20 2.18 5.19 22.51
CA TYR A 20 1.44 4.04 23.06
C TYR A 20 2.37 3.12 23.85
N GLN A 21 1.81 2.47 24.85
CA GLN A 21 2.53 1.53 25.69
C GLN A 21 2.29 0.09 25.24
N ILE A 22 3.37 -0.67 25.07
CA ILE A 22 3.32 -2.12 24.89
C ILE A 22 4.06 -2.75 26.06
N GLY A 23 3.32 -3.25 27.04
CA GLY A 23 3.91 -3.70 28.31
C GLY A 23 4.60 -2.55 29.04
N ASN A 24 5.88 -2.71 29.36
CA ASN A 24 6.69 -1.68 30.02
C ASN A 24 7.43 -0.75 29.06
N ASN A 25 7.26 -0.93 27.75
CA ASN A 25 7.95 -0.15 26.72
C ASN A 25 7.02 0.88 26.09
N THR A 26 7.51 2.10 25.98
CA THR A 26 6.86 3.19 25.25
C THR A 26 7.33 3.15 23.81
N LYS A 27 6.42 3.01 22.86
CA LYS A 27 6.71 3.12 21.42
C LYS A 27 6.10 4.40 20.85
N GLN A 28 6.89 5.08 20.05
CA GLN A 28 6.44 6.19 19.23
C GLN A 28 6.54 5.77 17.77
N PRO A 29 5.45 5.78 17.01
CA PRO A 29 5.49 5.41 15.61
C PRO A 29 6.29 6.43 14.79
N ALA A 30 6.95 5.97 13.76
CA ALA A 30 7.64 6.81 12.81
C ALA A 30 6.65 7.68 12.03
N LEU A 31 7.02 8.92 11.71
CA LEU A 31 6.19 9.86 10.95
C LEU A 31 6.36 9.64 9.44
N CYS A 32 5.24 9.52 8.72
CA CYS A 32 5.27 9.43 7.26
C CYS A 32 5.79 10.69 6.56
N SER A 33 5.73 11.84 7.21
CA SER A 33 6.34 13.08 6.72
C SER A 33 7.88 13.04 6.67
N LYS A 34 8.48 12.09 7.38
CA LYS A 34 9.94 11.86 7.42
C LYS A 34 10.35 10.55 6.74
N PHE A 35 9.44 9.93 6.02
CA PHE A 35 9.66 8.64 5.39
C PHE A 35 10.75 8.70 4.32
N ASP A 36 11.81 7.91 4.50
CA ASP A 36 13.03 7.90 3.68
C ASP A 36 13.39 6.49 3.15
N TRP A 37 12.45 5.53 3.23
CA TRP A 37 12.64 4.12 2.84
C TRP A 37 13.67 3.35 3.65
N SER A 38 14.15 3.89 4.77
CA SER A 38 15.11 3.20 5.64
C SER A 38 14.48 1.99 6.34
N GLU A 39 15.33 1.14 6.90
CA GLU A 39 14.93 -0.04 7.64
C GLU A 39 14.14 0.29 8.91
N ASP A 40 14.27 1.49 9.43
CA ASP A 40 13.55 1.98 10.63
C ASP A 40 12.03 1.98 10.45
N TYR A 41 11.57 1.99 9.21
CA TYR A 41 10.15 1.96 8.85
C TYR A 41 9.63 0.55 8.54
N ILE A 42 10.49 -0.47 8.56
CA ILE A 42 10.11 -1.84 8.20
C ILE A 42 9.56 -2.59 9.41
N VAL A 43 8.41 -3.19 9.25
CA VAL A 43 7.78 -4.05 10.25
C VAL A 43 7.40 -5.40 9.67
N ASP A 44 7.42 -6.43 10.53
CA ASP A 44 6.85 -7.73 10.20
C ASP A 44 5.35 -7.73 10.43
N CYS A 45 4.58 -8.24 9.48
CA CYS A 45 3.12 -8.31 9.52
C CYS A 45 2.65 -9.77 9.68
N PRO A 46 2.71 -10.35 10.89
CA PRO A 46 2.47 -11.79 11.09
C PRO A 46 1.02 -12.22 10.84
N PHE A 47 0.10 -11.27 10.78
CA PHE A 47 -1.33 -11.51 10.55
C PHE A 47 -1.84 -10.81 9.29
N SER A 48 -0.97 -10.58 8.31
CA SER A 48 -1.34 -9.93 7.06
C SER A 48 -0.62 -10.58 5.89
N THR A 49 -1.31 -10.68 4.76
CA THR A 49 -0.78 -11.10 3.45
C THR A 49 -0.61 -9.92 2.51
N MET A 50 -1.02 -8.73 2.95
CA MET A 50 -0.96 -7.49 2.19
C MET A 50 -0.43 -6.34 3.04
N CYS A 51 0.20 -5.38 2.38
CA CYS A 51 0.52 -4.08 2.94
C CYS A 51 -0.55 -3.05 2.56
N LEU A 52 -0.72 -2.05 3.42
CA LEU A 52 -1.61 -0.92 3.23
C LEU A 52 -0.82 0.37 3.04
N LYS A 53 -1.26 1.18 2.07
CA LYS A 53 -0.96 2.60 1.99
C LYS A 53 -2.28 3.36 1.94
N LYS A 54 -2.45 4.31 2.84
CA LYS A 54 -3.63 5.16 2.91
C LYS A 54 -3.24 6.61 2.67
N VAL A 55 -3.94 7.26 1.76
CA VAL A 55 -3.75 8.68 1.46
C VAL A 55 -5.04 9.41 1.79
N HIS A 56 -4.94 10.45 2.62
CA HIS A 56 -6.04 11.36 2.88
C HIS A 56 -5.73 12.71 2.25
N LYS A 57 -6.67 13.19 1.46
CA LYS A 57 -6.63 14.51 0.84
C LYS A 57 -7.75 15.37 1.44
N TYR A 58 -7.36 16.42 2.13
CA TYR A 58 -8.26 17.37 2.75
C TYR A 58 -8.40 18.60 1.85
N VAL A 59 -9.61 18.99 1.55
CA VAL A 59 -9.90 20.27 0.87
C VAL A 59 -10.06 21.36 1.93
N LEU A 60 -9.19 22.36 1.91
CA LEU A 60 -9.10 23.37 2.98
C LEU A 60 -10.05 24.54 2.79
N ASN A 61 -10.38 24.89 1.55
CA ASN A 61 -11.15 26.07 1.21
C ASN A 61 -11.79 25.93 -0.18
N ASP A 62 -12.63 26.89 -0.51
CA ASP A 62 -13.34 26.96 -1.79
C ASP A 62 -12.38 27.18 -3.00
N ASN A 63 -11.17 27.64 -2.76
CA ASN A 63 -10.14 27.82 -3.81
C ASN A 63 -9.49 26.51 -4.26
N GLY A 64 -9.82 25.40 -3.58
CA GLY A 64 -9.31 24.08 -3.92
C GLY A 64 -7.93 23.75 -3.35
N ASP A 65 -7.42 24.54 -2.40
CA ASP A 65 -6.20 24.19 -1.67
C ASP A 65 -6.37 22.86 -0.93
N THR A 66 -5.40 21.99 -1.01
CA THR A 66 -5.48 20.65 -0.43
C THR A 66 -4.25 20.32 0.39
N ILE A 67 -4.47 19.61 1.51
CA ILE A 67 -3.41 18.95 2.27
C ILE A 67 -3.52 17.45 2.05
N GLU A 68 -2.39 16.81 1.73
CA GLU A 68 -2.30 15.36 1.60
C GLU A 68 -1.50 14.77 2.76
N THR A 69 -2.04 13.72 3.37
CA THR A 69 -1.37 12.96 4.42
C THR A 69 -1.32 11.49 4.04
N VAL A 70 -0.21 10.85 4.36
CA VAL A 70 0.03 9.44 4.04
C VAL A 70 0.21 8.63 5.32
N LEU A 71 -0.40 7.44 5.34
CA LEU A 71 -0.19 6.41 6.35
C LEU A 71 0.24 5.13 5.64
N ARG A 72 1.19 4.40 6.23
CA ARG A 72 1.60 3.07 5.77
C ARG A 72 1.53 2.09 6.91
N ASP A 73 1.04 0.88 6.64
CA ASP A 73 0.89 -0.16 7.66
C ASP A 73 0.75 -1.56 7.03
N CYS A 74 0.67 -2.56 7.90
CA CYS A 74 0.14 -3.87 7.54
C CYS A 74 -1.35 -3.74 7.21
N ALA A 75 -1.86 -4.49 6.24
CA ALA A 75 -3.30 -4.56 6.03
C ALA A 75 -3.98 -5.20 7.24
N SER A 76 -5.14 -4.67 7.64
CA SER A 76 -5.89 -5.17 8.82
C SER A 76 -6.64 -6.45 8.46
N GLN A 77 -5.97 -7.60 8.55
CA GLN A 77 -6.48 -8.92 8.14
C GLN A 77 -6.58 -9.91 9.31
N LYS A 78 -6.18 -9.48 10.52
CA LYS A 78 -6.29 -10.32 11.72
C LYS A 78 -7.74 -10.40 12.16
N TYR A 79 -8.33 -11.57 12.00
CA TYR A 79 -9.63 -11.90 12.57
C TYR A 79 -9.46 -12.67 13.88
N ARG A 80 -10.28 -12.34 14.86
CA ARG A 80 -10.27 -12.95 16.20
C ARG A 80 -11.57 -13.73 16.38
N ASP A 81 -11.45 -15.00 16.72
CA ASP A 81 -12.58 -15.89 16.96
C ASP A 81 -12.47 -16.53 18.34
N GLN A 82 -13.59 -16.96 18.90
CA GLN A 82 -13.61 -17.72 20.14
C GLN A 82 -14.11 -19.13 19.85
N VAL A 83 -13.28 -20.14 20.13
CA VAL A 83 -13.61 -21.55 19.96
C VAL A 83 -13.62 -22.27 21.29
N PHE A 84 -14.66 -23.09 21.52
CA PHE A 84 -14.72 -23.91 22.70
C PHE A 84 -13.94 -25.22 22.49
N ARG A 85 -12.82 -25.38 23.20
CA ARG A 85 -12.00 -26.60 23.17
C ARG A 85 -11.57 -27.00 24.55
N GLN A 86 -11.53 -28.33 24.82
CA GLN A 86 -11.06 -28.92 26.11
C GLN A 86 -11.77 -28.35 27.37
N GLY A 87 -13.06 -28.03 27.23
CA GLY A 87 -13.87 -27.54 28.36
C GLY A 87 -13.71 -26.02 28.63
N GLY A 88 -13.07 -25.25 27.75
CA GLY A 88 -12.92 -23.81 27.89
C GLY A 88 -12.98 -23.05 26.58
N TRP A 89 -13.31 -21.78 26.65
CA TRP A 89 -13.22 -20.84 25.52
C TRP A 89 -11.79 -20.43 25.30
N GLN A 90 -11.31 -20.57 24.05
CA GLN A 90 -9.97 -20.20 23.63
C GLN A 90 -10.07 -19.20 22.49
N GLU A 91 -9.20 -18.18 22.52
CA GLU A 91 -9.08 -17.22 21.42
C GLU A 91 -8.24 -17.83 20.30
N GLU A 92 -8.78 -17.84 19.11
CA GLU A 92 -8.10 -18.27 17.88
C GLU A 92 -8.01 -17.10 16.90
N HIS A 93 -6.86 -16.98 16.24
CA HIS A 93 -6.63 -15.94 15.24
C HIS A 93 -6.50 -16.57 13.87
N ARG A 94 -7.18 -15.96 12.90
CA ARG A 94 -7.04 -16.31 11.49
C ARG A 94 -6.81 -15.07 10.65
N ILE A 95 -6.24 -15.27 9.48
CA ILE A 95 -6.08 -14.21 8.48
C ILE A 95 -7.29 -14.28 7.56
N GLU A 96 -7.96 -13.16 7.36
CA GLU A 96 -8.99 -12.98 6.35
C GLU A 96 -8.48 -12.04 5.27
N GLU A 97 -8.91 -12.26 4.03
CA GLU A 97 -8.52 -11.44 2.89
C GLU A 97 -9.72 -10.67 2.31
N PRO A 98 -10.23 -9.65 3.03
CA PRO A 98 -11.38 -8.87 2.57
C PRO A 98 -11.01 -7.86 1.48
N TYR A 99 -9.71 -7.65 1.23
CA TYR A 99 -9.22 -6.63 0.33
C TYR A 99 -8.80 -7.22 -1.02
N GLN A 100 -9.04 -6.47 -2.08
CA GLN A 100 -8.46 -6.72 -3.39
C GLN A 100 -7.16 -5.93 -3.55
N GLU A 101 -6.25 -6.43 -4.38
CA GLU A 101 -5.03 -5.71 -4.72
C GLU A 101 -5.37 -4.53 -5.63
N GLY A 102 -4.79 -3.36 -5.33
CA GLY A 102 -5.07 -2.11 -6.03
C GLY A 102 -5.45 -0.99 -5.07
N CYS A 103 -5.93 0.11 -5.64
CA CYS A 103 -6.35 1.29 -4.89
C CYS A 103 -7.85 1.53 -5.04
N GLU A 104 -8.51 1.79 -3.93
CA GLU A 104 -9.92 2.18 -3.86
C GLU A 104 -10.03 3.58 -3.26
N GLU A 105 -10.84 4.42 -3.89
CA GLU A 105 -11.08 5.78 -3.43
C GLU A 105 -12.46 5.87 -2.77
N LEU A 106 -12.49 6.36 -1.53
CA LEU A 106 -13.70 6.64 -0.78
C LEU A 106 -13.91 8.15 -0.73
N ILE A 107 -14.98 8.59 -1.39
CA ILE A 107 -15.41 9.99 -1.39
C ILE A 107 -16.65 10.09 -0.50
N PRO A 108 -16.55 10.68 0.71
CA PRO A 108 -17.72 10.88 1.55
C PRO A 108 -18.67 11.91 0.91
N SER A 109 -19.95 11.82 1.26
CA SER A 109 -21.01 12.70 0.74
C SER A 109 -20.73 14.19 0.99
N GLU A 110 -19.97 14.52 2.00
CA GLU A 110 -19.60 15.90 2.40
C GLU A 110 -18.21 16.31 1.89
N LYS A 111 -17.76 15.86 0.78
CA LYS A 111 -16.57 16.26 -0.04
C LYS A 111 -15.34 16.91 0.66
N ALA A 112 -15.30 16.98 1.98
CA ALA A 112 -14.22 17.65 2.71
C ALA A 112 -12.93 16.80 2.76
N THR A 113 -13.04 15.48 2.59
CA THR A 113 -11.91 14.56 2.67
C THR A 113 -12.08 13.45 1.67
N ILE A 114 -11.07 13.23 0.84
CA ILE A 114 -10.98 12.09 -0.06
C ILE A 114 -9.96 11.11 0.54
N SER A 115 -10.34 9.85 0.65
CA SER A 115 -9.46 8.80 1.20
C SER A 115 -9.20 7.73 0.17
N THR A 116 -7.94 7.51 -0.17
CA THR A 116 -7.52 6.44 -1.07
C THR A 116 -6.84 5.33 -0.27
N TYR A 117 -7.34 4.12 -0.39
CA TYR A 117 -6.77 2.92 0.24
C TYR A 117 -6.13 2.05 -0.82
N CYS A 118 -4.84 1.82 -0.73
CA CYS A 118 -4.10 0.96 -1.64
C CYS A 118 -3.62 -0.28 -0.88
N HIS A 119 -4.01 -1.46 -1.36
CA HIS A 119 -3.55 -2.74 -0.84
C HIS A 119 -2.66 -3.41 -1.88
N CYS A 120 -1.55 -3.97 -1.45
CA CYS A 120 -0.61 -4.64 -2.35
C CYS A 120 0.00 -5.88 -1.70
N ARG A 121 0.36 -6.86 -2.53
CA ARG A 121 1.05 -8.09 -2.12
C ARG A 121 2.55 -7.97 -2.37
N GLY A 122 3.32 -8.68 -1.58
CA GLY A 122 4.78 -8.67 -1.65
C GLY A 122 5.42 -7.79 -0.59
N ASN A 123 6.67 -8.12 -0.26
CA ASN A 123 7.42 -7.37 0.76
C ASN A 123 7.63 -5.92 0.33
N LEU A 124 7.36 -4.98 1.24
CA LEU A 124 7.62 -3.55 1.08
C LEU A 124 6.89 -2.90 -0.12
N CYS A 125 5.81 -3.51 -0.61
CA CYS A 125 5.07 -3.04 -1.79
C CYS A 125 4.39 -1.68 -1.57
N ASN A 126 4.13 -1.28 -0.32
CA ASN A 126 3.53 0.01 0.02
C ASN A 126 4.54 1.18 0.06
N SER A 127 5.71 1.00 -0.57
CA SER A 127 6.76 2.03 -0.70
C SER A 127 6.38 3.16 -1.65
N ALA A 128 5.61 2.90 -2.72
CA ALA A 128 5.32 3.84 -3.78
C ALA A 128 4.73 5.16 -3.27
N THR A 129 5.21 6.27 -3.80
CA THR A 129 4.76 7.63 -3.41
C THR A 129 3.49 8.04 -4.11
N LYS A 130 3.24 7.59 -5.32
CA LYS A 130 2.00 7.78 -6.09
C LYS A 130 2.00 6.78 -7.24
N GLU A 131 0.97 5.97 -7.36
CA GLU A 131 0.74 5.34 -8.64
C GLU A 131 0.31 6.45 -9.61
N SER A 132 1.20 6.80 -10.52
CA SER A 132 0.73 7.32 -11.78
C SER A 132 -0.02 6.16 -12.44
N ASN A 133 -1.32 6.29 -12.67
CA ASN A 133 -2.04 5.51 -13.67
C ASN A 133 -1.45 5.86 -15.03
N GLY A 134 -0.16 5.59 -15.22
CA GLY A 134 0.53 5.64 -16.48
C GLY A 134 0.30 4.30 -17.14
N LEU A 135 -0.48 4.29 -18.21
CA LEU A 135 -0.36 3.29 -19.24
C LEU A 135 1.16 3.00 -19.39
N HIS A 136 1.57 1.80 -18.98
CA HIS A 136 2.80 1.22 -19.49
C HIS A 136 2.56 0.92 -20.97
N THR A 137 2.52 1.98 -21.78
CA THR A 137 2.84 1.83 -23.19
C THR A 137 4.32 1.50 -23.20
N ASP A 138 4.63 0.25 -23.47
CA ASP A 138 5.96 -0.24 -23.62
C ASP A 138 6.71 0.71 -24.54
N ALA A 139 7.55 1.58 -23.98
CA ALA A 139 8.42 2.47 -24.74
C ALA A 139 9.30 1.67 -25.73
N MET A 140 9.50 0.39 -25.42
CA MET A 140 10.19 -0.57 -26.30
C MET A 140 9.37 -0.89 -27.55
N ALA A 141 8.04 -1.00 -27.48
CA ALA A 141 7.22 -1.26 -28.67
C ALA A 141 7.25 -0.09 -29.67
N VAL A 142 7.26 1.14 -29.16
CA VAL A 142 7.33 2.34 -29.99
C VAL A 142 8.69 2.42 -30.71
N ILE A 143 9.79 2.07 -30.04
CA ILE A 143 11.13 2.06 -30.63
C ILE A 143 11.24 0.98 -31.72
N PHE A 144 10.65 -0.20 -31.51
CA PHE A 144 10.65 -1.26 -32.53
C PHE A 144 9.83 -0.89 -33.77
N VAL A 145 8.66 -0.28 -33.59
CA VAL A 145 7.84 0.18 -34.72
C VAL A 145 8.55 1.31 -35.50
N TYR A 146 9.18 2.27 -34.80
CA TYR A 146 9.91 3.36 -35.43
C TYR A 146 11.11 2.86 -36.26
N ASN A 147 11.88 1.91 -35.72
CA ASN A 147 13.01 1.31 -36.43
C ASN A 147 12.54 0.43 -37.60
N ALA A 148 11.45 -0.33 -37.49
CA ALA A 148 10.90 -1.10 -38.60
C ALA A 148 10.41 -0.20 -39.74
N LEU A 149 9.76 0.92 -39.44
CA LEU A 149 9.33 1.90 -40.46
C LEU A 149 10.50 2.58 -41.12
N LYS A 150 11.60 2.82 -40.39
CA LYS A 150 12.81 3.40 -40.95
C LYS A 150 13.53 2.46 -41.93
N TYR A 151 13.53 1.15 -41.65
CA TYR A 151 14.07 0.13 -42.55
C TYR A 151 13.22 -0.06 -43.81
N LEU A 152 11.91 0.04 -43.72
CA LEU A 152 11.02 -0.04 -44.89
C LEU A 152 11.15 1.18 -45.82
N ASN A 153 11.38 2.37 -45.24
CA ASN A 153 11.53 3.59 -46.03
C ASN A 153 12.93 3.73 -46.71
N SER A 154 13.94 3.06 -46.15
CA SER A 154 15.29 3.08 -46.76
C SER A 154 15.48 2.07 -47.88
N GLY A 155 14.52 1.14 -48.09
CA GLY A 155 14.49 0.15 -49.16
C GLY A 155 13.85 0.62 -50.48
N LEU A 156 13.23 1.81 -50.50
CA LEU A 156 12.44 2.31 -51.64
C LEU A 156 13.14 3.38 -52.51
N ILE A 157 14.44 3.59 -52.32
CA ILE A 157 15.24 4.51 -53.19
C ILE A 157 16.33 3.69 -53.85
N ARG A 158 15.97 2.87 -54.79
CA ARG A 158 16.82 2.43 -55.90
C ARG A 158 15.92 1.96 -57.03
N TYR A 159 15.59 2.86 -57.92
CA TYR A 159 15.51 2.68 -59.36
C TYR A 159 15.41 4.05 -60.00
#